data_d57dc9e760810a16060427566dadeb4d
#
_entry.id   d57dc9e760810a16060427566dadeb4d
#
_cell.length_a   1.000
_cell.length_b   1.000
_cell.length_c   1.000
_cell.angle_alpha   90.00
_cell.angle_beta   90.00
_cell.angle_gamma   90.00
#
_symmetry.space_group_name_H-M   'P 1'
#
loop_
_entity.id
_entity.type
_entity.pdbx_description
1 polymer ?
#
loop_
_entity_poly.entity_id
_entity_poly.type
_entity_poly.pdbx_seq_one_letter_code
_entity_poly.pdbx_strand_id
1 'polypeptide(L)'
;MRRIVNDRVKNMRDLGGYPTLDGRETRFGSFIRSNLPTGMSNVEIDRLLKMGLSTVIDLRTETEVKRKPNILNIRGINYFNISISAGFPQREEDIPNCYMDIVLNRDKMRLVFEVMINSKGMVLFNCTAGKDRTGVIAMLLLKLAGVYDDDILADYEVSYTYLRDEIRLMHVNNPDLPAFLGGSKMENMEMFLNLFNSKFKCIDDYFDYLGISRDGISVLRERIVL
;
A
#
# COMPACT_ATOMS: atom_id res chain seq x y z
N MET A 1 -4.12 7.28 -16.20
CA MET A 1 -5.30 7.07 -15.31
C MET A 1 -4.85 6.20 -14.16
N ARG A 2 -4.91 6.69 -12.92
CA ARG A 2 -4.41 5.97 -11.73
C ARG A 2 -5.23 4.72 -11.38
N ARG A 3 -6.57 4.80 -11.39
CA ARG A 3 -7.41 3.66 -11.05
C ARG A 3 -7.34 2.56 -12.12
N ILE A 4 -7.05 1.32 -11.72
CA ILE A 4 -7.07 0.14 -12.58
C ILE A 4 -8.41 -0.55 -12.36
N VAL A 5 -9.34 -0.29 -13.29
CA VAL A 5 -10.72 -0.80 -13.18
C VAL A 5 -10.76 -2.28 -13.53
N ASN A 6 -11.34 -3.06 -12.63
CA ASN A 6 -11.72 -4.45 -12.83
C ASN A 6 -12.98 -4.77 -12.00
N ASP A 7 -13.60 -5.92 -12.25
CA ASP A 7 -14.91 -6.26 -11.68
C ASP A 7 -14.87 -6.63 -10.20
N ARG A 8 -13.77 -7.19 -9.72
CA ARG A 8 -13.67 -7.80 -8.39
C ARG A 8 -12.69 -7.11 -7.45
N VAL A 9 -11.65 -6.46 -7.98
CA VAL A 9 -10.61 -5.81 -7.19
C VAL A 9 -10.80 -4.30 -7.26
N LYS A 10 -11.54 -3.74 -6.30
CA LYS A 10 -12.07 -2.37 -6.38
C LYS A 10 -11.06 -1.28 -6.01
N ASN A 11 -10.10 -1.59 -5.13
CA ASN A 11 -9.16 -0.62 -4.58
C ASN A 11 -7.77 -0.67 -5.27
N MET A 12 -7.73 -1.14 -6.53
CA MET A 12 -6.49 -1.23 -7.30
C MET A 12 -6.19 0.09 -8.03
N ARG A 13 -4.99 0.62 -7.83
CA ARG A 13 -4.53 1.84 -8.50
C ARG A 13 -3.02 1.96 -8.56
N ASP A 14 -2.56 2.67 -9.57
CA ASP A 14 -1.17 3.06 -9.78
C ASP A 14 -0.80 4.24 -8.86
N LEU A 15 0.42 4.27 -8.36
CA LEU A 15 0.98 5.42 -7.64
C LEU A 15 1.62 6.46 -8.58
N GLY A 16 1.47 6.33 -9.89
CA GLY A 16 1.92 7.30 -10.88
C GLY A 16 1.01 8.53 -11.02
N GLY A 17 1.59 9.63 -11.55
CA GLY A 17 0.89 10.86 -11.87
C GLY A 17 0.57 11.76 -10.67
N TYR A 18 1.35 11.68 -9.59
CA TYR A 18 1.33 12.67 -8.51
C TYR A 18 2.43 13.70 -8.73
N PRO A 19 2.12 14.99 -8.56
CA PRO A 19 3.14 16.04 -8.63
C PRO A 19 4.11 15.92 -7.43
N THR A 20 5.37 16.24 -7.66
CA THR A 20 6.40 16.23 -6.63
C THR A 20 6.86 17.65 -6.31
N LEU A 21 7.44 17.84 -5.12
CA LEU A 21 7.93 19.13 -4.63
C LEU A 21 9.02 19.76 -5.53
N ASP A 22 9.73 18.94 -6.31
CA ASP A 22 10.77 19.38 -7.25
C ASP A 22 10.24 19.59 -8.69
N GLY A 23 8.92 19.56 -8.89
CA GLY A 23 8.28 19.85 -10.17
C GLY A 23 8.22 18.70 -11.17
N ARG A 24 8.60 17.48 -10.73
CA ARG A 24 8.42 16.25 -11.50
C ARG A 24 7.08 15.58 -11.15
N GLU A 25 6.89 14.36 -11.61
CA GLU A 25 5.73 13.55 -11.26
C GLU A 25 6.14 12.10 -10.96
N THR A 26 5.28 11.38 -10.25
CA THR A 26 5.50 9.95 -10.03
C THR A 26 5.23 9.14 -11.29
N ARG A 27 6.05 8.10 -11.49
CA ARG A 27 6.06 7.23 -12.67
C ARG A 27 4.92 6.22 -12.64
N PHE A 28 4.13 6.17 -13.71
CA PHE A 28 3.16 5.09 -13.93
C PHE A 28 3.85 3.75 -14.20
N GLY A 29 3.19 2.66 -13.82
CA GLY A 29 3.64 1.30 -14.10
C GLY A 29 4.80 0.82 -13.21
N SER A 30 5.12 1.55 -12.14
CA SER A 30 6.15 1.13 -11.18
C SER A 30 5.57 0.45 -9.96
N PHE A 31 4.62 1.08 -9.30
CA PHE A 31 4.03 0.60 -8.05
C PHE A 31 2.51 0.68 -8.09
N ILE A 32 1.88 -0.47 -7.89
CA ILE A 32 0.42 -0.62 -7.84
C ILE A 32 0.01 -1.02 -6.43
N ARG A 33 -0.88 -0.25 -5.81
CA ARG A 33 -1.51 -0.66 -4.56
C ARG A 33 -2.87 -1.32 -4.83
N SER A 34 -3.25 -2.32 -4.00
CA SER A 34 -4.49 -3.07 -4.21
C SER A 34 -5.08 -3.63 -2.92
N ASN A 35 -6.40 -3.87 -2.90
CA ASN A 35 -6.99 -4.88 -2.03
C ASN A 35 -6.58 -6.28 -2.54
N LEU A 36 -6.94 -7.33 -1.79
CA LEU A 36 -6.62 -8.71 -2.19
C LEU A 36 -7.09 -8.98 -3.62
N PRO A 37 -6.18 -9.27 -4.55
CA PRO A 37 -6.53 -9.76 -5.87
C PRO A 37 -7.22 -11.13 -5.76
N THR A 38 -8.52 -11.15 -6.06
CA THR A 38 -9.34 -12.37 -6.02
C THR A 38 -10.47 -12.27 -7.03
N GLY A 39 -10.82 -13.39 -7.65
CA GLY A 39 -11.92 -13.46 -8.62
C GLY A 39 -11.67 -12.68 -9.92
N MET A 40 -10.43 -12.30 -10.22
CA MET A 40 -10.06 -11.72 -11.51
C MET A 40 -10.15 -12.79 -12.61
N SER A 41 -10.57 -12.38 -13.79
CA SER A 41 -10.52 -13.20 -14.99
C SER A 41 -9.09 -13.34 -15.53
N ASN A 42 -8.83 -14.35 -16.35
CA ASN A 42 -7.55 -14.50 -17.02
C ASN A 42 -7.20 -13.27 -17.89
N VAL A 43 -8.19 -12.65 -18.50
CA VAL A 43 -8.00 -11.43 -19.31
C VAL A 43 -7.49 -10.26 -18.46
N GLU A 44 -8.02 -10.09 -17.24
CA GLU A 44 -7.57 -9.05 -16.30
C GLU A 44 -6.16 -9.35 -15.79
N ILE A 45 -5.83 -10.61 -15.53
CA ILE A 45 -4.48 -11.04 -15.13
C ILE A 45 -3.50 -10.79 -16.28
N ASP A 46 -3.84 -11.22 -17.51
CA ASP A 46 -3.02 -10.99 -18.70
C ASP A 46 -2.78 -9.50 -18.96
N ARG A 47 -3.77 -8.64 -18.67
CA ARG A 47 -3.61 -7.20 -18.75
C ARG A 47 -2.55 -6.68 -17.77
N LEU A 48 -2.55 -7.15 -16.52
CA LEU A 48 -1.52 -6.78 -15.55
C LEU A 48 -0.13 -7.26 -15.99
N LEU A 49 -0.02 -8.49 -16.52
CA LEU A 49 1.22 -9.02 -17.06
C LEU A 49 1.74 -8.17 -18.24
N LYS A 50 0.86 -7.77 -19.17
CA LYS A 50 1.20 -6.88 -20.29
C LYS A 50 1.59 -5.47 -19.84
N MET A 51 1.08 -5.01 -18.68
CA MET A 51 1.53 -3.76 -18.05
C MET A 51 2.91 -3.89 -17.39
N GLY A 52 3.49 -5.08 -17.34
CA GLY A 52 4.81 -5.34 -16.78
C GLY A 52 4.80 -5.84 -15.34
N LEU A 53 3.66 -6.34 -14.82
CA LEU A 53 3.61 -6.94 -13.48
C LEU A 53 4.60 -8.10 -13.38
N SER A 54 5.59 -7.97 -12.51
CA SER A 54 6.63 -8.97 -12.29
C SER A 54 6.70 -9.44 -10.84
N THR A 55 6.21 -8.64 -9.91
CA THR A 55 6.35 -8.90 -8.48
C THR A 55 5.06 -8.56 -7.74
N VAL A 56 4.67 -9.45 -6.82
CA VAL A 56 3.55 -9.23 -5.91
C VAL A 56 4.04 -9.35 -4.47
N ILE A 57 3.72 -8.35 -3.64
CA ILE A 57 3.99 -8.34 -2.19
C ILE A 57 2.65 -8.40 -1.47
N ASP A 58 2.34 -9.54 -0.87
CA ASP A 58 1.16 -9.73 -0.05
C ASP A 58 1.51 -9.47 1.42
N LEU A 59 0.97 -8.38 1.96
CA LEU A 59 1.25 -7.92 3.33
C LEU A 59 0.40 -8.63 4.39
N ARG A 60 -0.48 -9.55 3.98
CA ARG A 60 -1.37 -10.26 4.88
C ARG A 60 -0.63 -11.29 5.72
N THR A 61 -1.19 -11.58 6.90
CA THR A 61 -0.68 -12.66 7.73
C THR A 61 -0.80 -14.00 7.02
N GLU A 62 0.03 -14.97 7.40
CA GLU A 62 -0.03 -16.32 6.84
C GLU A 62 -1.41 -16.97 7.00
N THR A 63 -2.08 -16.70 8.14
CA THR A 63 -3.44 -17.19 8.39
C THR A 63 -4.45 -16.60 7.41
N GLU A 64 -4.35 -15.28 7.11
CA GLU A 64 -5.20 -14.64 6.11
C GLU A 64 -4.95 -15.22 4.71
N VAL A 65 -3.68 -15.46 4.37
CA VAL A 65 -3.30 -16.04 3.05
C VAL A 65 -3.79 -17.48 2.93
N LYS A 66 -3.62 -18.31 3.95
CA LYS A 66 -4.12 -19.69 3.97
C LYS A 66 -5.63 -19.76 3.81
N ARG A 67 -6.37 -18.85 4.49
CA ARG A 67 -7.84 -18.80 4.41
C ARG A 67 -8.35 -18.31 3.04
N LYS A 68 -7.66 -17.37 2.42
CA LYS A 68 -8.04 -16.80 1.12
C LYS A 68 -6.78 -16.53 0.28
N PRO A 69 -6.33 -17.49 -0.54
CA PRO A 69 -5.12 -17.34 -1.34
C PRO A 69 -5.20 -16.15 -2.31
N ASN A 70 -4.03 -15.59 -2.61
CA ASN A 70 -3.89 -14.56 -3.64
C ASN A 70 -3.79 -15.22 -5.02
N ILE A 71 -4.65 -14.85 -5.95
CA ILE A 71 -4.67 -15.47 -7.28
C ILE A 71 -3.49 -15.07 -8.16
N LEU A 72 -2.74 -14.02 -7.80
CA LEU A 72 -1.52 -13.61 -8.49
C LEU A 72 -0.27 -14.39 -8.02
N ASN A 73 -0.43 -15.38 -7.12
CA ASN A 73 0.64 -16.33 -6.83
C ASN A 73 0.68 -17.41 -7.92
N ILE A 74 1.15 -17.02 -9.10
CA ILE A 74 1.17 -17.85 -10.33
C ILE A 74 2.57 -17.84 -10.96
N ARG A 75 2.81 -18.82 -11.85
CA ARG A 75 4.06 -18.89 -12.59
C ARG A 75 4.32 -17.61 -13.39
N GLY A 76 5.54 -17.09 -13.33
CA GLY A 76 5.94 -15.86 -14.01
C GLY A 76 5.82 -14.60 -13.17
N ILE A 77 5.25 -14.68 -11.96
CA ILE A 77 5.24 -13.61 -10.98
C ILE A 77 6.09 -14.00 -9.76
N ASN A 78 6.97 -13.11 -9.34
CA ASN A 78 7.71 -13.26 -8.08
C ASN A 78 6.76 -12.89 -6.93
N TYR A 79 6.22 -13.88 -6.25
CA TYR A 79 5.28 -13.69 -5.15
C TYR A 79 6.00 -13.74 -3.80
N PHE A 80 5.80 -12.71 -2.98
CA PHE A 80 6.33 -12.62 -1.62
C PHE A 80 5.18 -12.39 -0.64
N ASN A 81 5.03 -13.28 0.34
CA ASN A 81 4.19 -13.01 1.50
C ASN A 81 5.06 -12.45 2.62
N ILE A 82 4.96 -11.15 2.85
CA ILE A 82 5.64 -10.46 3.95
C ILE A 82 4.57 -10.10 4.97
N SER A 83 4.36 -10.99 5.94
CA SER A 83 3.33 -10.86 6.96
C SER A 83 3.58 -9.64 7.85
N ILE A 84 2.74 -8.62 7.70
CA ILE A 84 2.70 -7.45 8.56
C ILE A 84 1.41 -7.51 9.38
N SER A 85 1.53 -7.51 10.70
CA SER A 85 0.40 -7.32 11.60
C SER A 85 0.23 -5.82 11.82
N ALA A 86 -0.93 -5.28 11.44
CA ALA A 86 -1.39 -4.01 12.00
C ALA A 86 -2.24 -4.38 13.20
N GLY A 87 -2.01 -3.82 14.37
CA GLY A 87 -2.86 -4.02 15.54
C GLY A 87 -4.35 -3.87 15.18
N PHE A 88 -5.22 -4.28 16.06
CA PHE A 88 -6.66 -4.06 15.89
C PHE A 88 -7.06 -2.84 16.73
N PRO A 89 -7.41 -1.69 16.11
CA PRO A 89 -7.80 -0.49 16.84
C PRO A 89 -9.10 -0.75 17.61
N GLN A 90 -9.11 -0.42 18.89
CA GLN A 90 -10.32 -0.52 19.72
C GLN A 90 -11.20 0.72 19.54
N ARG A 91 -10.60 1.86 19.23
CA ARG A 91 -11.24 3.15 18.95
C ARG A 91 -10.62 3.75 17.70
N GLU A 92 -11.32 4.71 17.09
CA GLU A 92 -10.82 5.37 15.87
C GLU A 92 -9.48 6.09 16.11
N GLU A 93 -9.30 6.69 17.28
CA GLU A 93 -8.07 7.40 17.68
C GLU A 93 -6.84 6.49 17.81
N ASP A 94 -7.04 5.18 17.88
CA ASP A 94 -5.95 4.21 17.96
C ASP A 94 -5.33 3.91 16.57
N ILE A 95 -6.03 4.25 15.47
CA ILE A 95 -5.60 3.94 14.09
C ILE A 95 -4.21 4.50 13.76
N PRO A 96 -3.87 5.77 14.05
CA PRO A 96 -2.54 6.31 13.77
C PRO A 96 -1.42 5.56 14.48
N ASN A 97 -1.65 5.11 15.72
CA ASN A 97 -0.69 4.29 16.47
C ASN A 97 -0.52 2.89 15.86
N CYS A 98 -1.60 2.26 15.40
CA CYS A 98 -1.52 1.00 14.66
C CYS A 98 -0.66 1.16 13.37
N TYR A 99 -0.72 2.31 12.71
CA TYR A 99 0.13 2.60 11.54
C TYR A 99 1.58 2.85 11.94
N MET A 100 1.81 3.48 13.11
CA MET A 100 3.16 3.58 13.68
C MET A 100 3.75 2.20 13.99
N ASP A 101 2.98 1.26 14.52
CA ASP A 101 3.44 -0.10 14.78
C ASP A 101 3.88 -0.82 13.48
N ILE A 102 3.21 -0.54 12.36
CA ILE A 102 3.62 -1.05 11.04
C ILE A 102 5.01 -0.53 10.67
N VAL A 103 5.22 0.81 10.70
CA VAL A 103 6.50 1.42 10.28
C VAL A 103 7.63 1.09 11.24
N LEU A 104 7.34 0.82 12.50
CA LEU A 104 8.32 0.43 13.51
C LEU A 104 8.70 -1.06 13.46
N ASN A 105 7.97 -1.88 12.71
CA ASN A 105 8.37 -3.26 12.43
C ASN A 105 9.52 -3.29 11.41
N ARG A 106 10.69 -2.90 11.89
CA ARG A 106 11.90 -2.64 11.10
C ARG A 106 12.21 -3.77 10.11
N ASP A 107 12.22 -5.01 10.59
CA ASP A 107 12.64 -6.16 9.78
C ASP A 107 11.67 -6.44 8.63
N LYS A 108 10.37 -6.36 8.89
CA LYS A 108 9.35 -6.57 7.85
C LYS A 108 9.32 -5.43 6.83
N MET A 109 9.43 -4.18 7.31
CA MET A 109 9.46 -3.02 6.44
C MET A 109 10.72 -3.01 5.57
N ARG A 110 11.87 -3.36 6.13
CA ARG A 110 13.10 -3.56 5.37
C ARG A 110 12.92 -4.59 4.25
N LEU A 111 12.37 -5.77 4.55
CA LEU A 111 12.11 -6.81 3.54
C LEU A 111 11.18 -6.31 2.42
N VAL A 112 10.13 -5.56 2.74
CA VAL A 112 9.24 -4.97 1.72
C VAL A 112 10.03 -4.11 0.74
N PHE A 113 10.85 -3.19 1.25
CA PHE A 113 11.61 -2.28 0.39
C PHE A 113 12.77 -2.99 -0.33
N GLU A 114 13.43 -3.97 0.28
CA GLU A 114 14.44 -4.79 -0.40
C GLU A 114 13.85 -5.57 -1.60
N VAL A 115 12.65 -6.13 -1.46
CA VAL A 115 11.93 -6.74 -2.59
C VAL A 115 11.61 -5.70 -3.67
N MET A 116 11.16 -4.51 -3.28
CA MET A 116 10.89 -3.43 -4.22
C MET A 116 12.14 -2.97 -4.97
N ILE A 117 13.27 -2.80 -4.28
CA ILE A 117 14.57 -2.43 -4.86
C ILE A 117 15.02 -3.45 -5.90
N ASN A 118 14.91 -4.74 -5.57
CA ASN A 118 15.41 -5.84 -6.42
C ASN A 118 14.44 -6.25 -7.55
N SER A 119 13.22 -5.71 -7.57
CA SER A 119 12.23 -6.01 -8.60
C SER A 119 12.56 -5.29 -9.91
N LYS A 120 12.46 -5.99 -11.05
CA LYS A 120 12.82 -5.42 -12.37
C LYS A 120 11.65 -4.79 -13.13
N GLY A 121 10.42 -5.14 -12.78
CA GLY A 121 9.19 -4.65 -13.41
C GLY A 121 8.24 -4.00 -12.43
N MET A 122 6.97 -3.92 -12.82
CA MET A 122 5.91 -3.38 -11.99
C MET A 122 5.72 -4.23 -10.71
N VAL A 123 5.60 -3.59 -9.57
CA VAL A 123 5.33 -4.21 -8.28
C VAL A 123 3.89 -3.92 -7.86
N LEU A 124 3.11 -4.96 -7.59
CA LEU A 124 1.83 -4.84 -6.93
C LEU A 124 1.98 -5.21 -5.46
N PHE A 125 1.52 -4.37 -4.55
CA PHE A 125 1.47 -4.68 -3.13
C PHE A 125 0.05 -4.55 -2.58
N ASN A 126 -0.35 -5.52 -1.75
CA ASN A 126 -1.71 -5.62 -1.25
C ASN A 126 -1.78 -6.08 0.20
N CYS A 127 -2.88 -5.74 0.85
CA CYS A 127 -3.37 -6.42 2.04
C CYS A 127 -4.81 -6.91 1.79
N THR A 128 -5.63 -7.06 2.81
CA THR A 128 -7.02 -7.50 2.64
C THR A 128 -7.86 -6.43 1.93
N ALA A 129 -7.97 -5.23 2.49
CA ALA A 129 -8.71 -4.10 1.94
C ALA A 129 -7.86 -3.19 1.03
N GLY A 130 -6.52 -3.32 1.06
CA GLY A 130 -5.64 -2.41 0.35
C GLY A 130 -5.65 -0.98 0.91
N LYS A 131 -6.09 -0.81 2.16
CA LYS A 131 -6.30 0.47 2.83
C LYS A 131 -5.21 0.75 3.86
N ASP A 132 -5.15 -0.01 4.95
CA ASP A 132 -4.30 0.26 6.12
C ASP A 132 -2.82 -0.09 5.86
N ARG A 133 -2.43 -1.36 5.95
CA ARG A 133 -1.05 -1.83 5.69
C ARG A 133 -0.52 -1.34 4.34
N THR A 134 -1.34 -1.46 3.32
CA THR A 134 -1.05 -0.99 1.96
C THR A 134 -0.98 0.53 1.90
N GLY A 135 -1.83 1.24 2.65
CA GLY A 135 -1.82 2.71 2.74
C GLY A 135 -0.53 3.25 3.35
N VAL A 136 -0.05 2.61 4.41
CA VAL A 136 1.23 2.97 5.04
C VAL A 136 2.41 2.81 4.06
N ILE A 137 2.47 1.69 3.32
CA ILE A 137 3.51 1.50 2.29
C ILE A 137 3.39 2.53 1.16
N ALA A 138 2.16 2.83 0.71
CA ALA A 138 1.94 3.84 -0.33
C ALA A 138 2.37 5.23 0.14
N MET A 139 2.04 5.62 1.38
CA MET A 139 2.48 6.87 2.00
C MET A 139 4.00 6.99 1.98
N LEU A 140 4.72 5.95 2.42
CA LEU A 140 6.19 5.95 2.46
C LEU A 140 6.81 6.10 1.06
N LEU A 141 6.26 5.43 0.05
CA LEU A 141 6.71 5.56 -1.33
C LEU A 141 6.44 6.96 -1.88
N LEU A 142 5.26 7.52 -1.64
CA LEU A 142 4.90 8.87 -2.10
C LEU A 142 5.73 9.95 -1.40
N LYS A 143 5.98 9.80 -0.08
CA LYS A 143 6.92 10.71 0.63
C LYS A 143 8.34 10.59 0.09
N LEU A 144 8.81 9.37 -0.23
CA LEU A 144 10.12 9.17 -0.85
C LEU A 144 10.24 9.85 -2.22
N ALA A 145 9.14 9.88 -2.97
CA ALA A 145 9.05 10.58 -4.25
C ALA A 145 8.96 12.11 -4.09
N GLY A 146 8.75 12.63 -2.89
CA GLY A 146 8.53 14.06 -2.66
C GLY A 146 7.13 14.55 -3.04
N VAL A 147 6.12 13.68 -2.99
CA VAL A 147 4.72 14.05 -3.21
C VAL A 147 4.20 14.89 -2.03
N TYR A 148 3.34 15.87 -2.30
CA TYR A 148 2.70 16.69 -1.28
C TYR A 148 1.84 15.87 -0.33
N ASP A 149 1.84 16.22 0.96
CA ASP A 149 1.09 15.49 1.98
C ASP A 149 -0.42 15.46 1.67
N ASP A 150 -1.00 16.54 1.13
CA ASP A 150 -2.41 16.60 0.72
C ASP A 150 -2.76 15.54 -0.34
N ASP A 151 -1.88 15.29 -1.30
CA ASP A 151 -2.06 14.24 -2.31
C ASP A 151 -1.94 12.83 -1.69
N ILE A 152 -1.07 12.66 -0.69
CA ILE A 152 -0.95 11.41 0.07
C ILE A 152 -2.23 11.14 0.87
N LEU A 153 -2.79 12.17 1.52
CA LEU A 153 -4.05 12.09 2.25
C LEU A 153 -5.21 11.73 1.33
N ALA A 154 -5.29 12.38 0.17
CA ALA A 154 -6.31 12.10 -0.85
C ALA A 154 -6.20 10.67 -1.41
N ASP A 155 -4.96 10.17 -1.64
CA ASP A 155 -4.76 8.77 -2.05
C ASP A 155 -5.24 7.78 -0.99
N TYR A 156 -5.03 8.05 0.28
CA TYR A 156 -5.52 7.20 1.35
C TYR A 156 -7.06 7.22 1.43
N GLU A 157 -7.65 8.42 1.45
CA GLU A 157 -9.09 8.64 1.67
C GLU A 157 -9.95 8.00 0.57
N VAL A 158 -9.50 8.06 -0.69
CA VAL A 158 -10.25 7.48 -1.82
C VAL A 158 -10.49 5.97 -1.69
N SER A 159 -9.76 5.28 -0.81
CA SER A 159 -9.98 3.85 -0.54
C SER A 159 -11.40 3.57 -0.03
N TYR A 160 -11.97 4.45 0.82
CA TYR A 160 -13.36 4.32 1.26
C TYR A 160 -14.33 4.38 0.08
N THR A 161 -14.14 5.35 -0.82
CA THR A 161 -15.00 5.50 -2.00
C THR A 161 -14.99 4.23 -2.88
N TYR A 162 -13.82 3.61 -3.05
CA TYR A 162 -13.69 2.42 -3.88
C TYR A 162 -14.22 1.15 -3.21
N LEU A 163 -14.22 1.09 -1.88
CA LEU A 163 -14.64 -0.06 -1.07
C LEU A 163 -16.01 0.13 -0.42
N ARG A 164 -16.72 1.21 -0.73
CA ARG A 164 -17.94 1.61 -0.03
C ARG A 164 -18.97 0.48 0.09
N ASP A 165 -19.19 -0.26 -0.99
CA ASP A 165 -20.21 -1.31 -1.01
C ASP A 165 -19.79 -2.53 -0.19
N GLU A 166 -18.49 -2.90 -0.25
CA GLU A 166 -17.90 -3.97 0.56
C GLU A 166 -17.92 -3.62 2.06
N ILE A 167 -17.63 -2.36 2.40
CA ILE A 167 -17.66 -1.87 3.79
C ILE A 167 -19.10 -1.88 4.31
N ARG A 168 -20.05 -1.40 3.49
CA ARG A 168 -21.49 -1.44 3.86
C ARG A 168 -21.96 -2.87 4.11
N LEU A 169 -21.60 -3.81 3.22
CA LEU A 169 -21.95 -5.22 3.36
C LEU A 169 -21.29 -5.84 4.61
N MET A 170 -20.06 -5.46 4.92
CA MET A 170 -19.36 -5.89 6.13
C MET A 170 -20.14 -5.51 7.40
N HIS A 171 -20.59 -4.25 7.49
CA HIS A 171 -21.39 -3.78 8.65
C HIS A 171 -22.78 -4.40 8.70
N VAL A 172 -23.45 -4.62 7.56
CA VAL A 172 -24.74 -5.32 7.50
C VAL A 172 -24.61 -6.75 8.04
N ASN A 173 -23.53 -7.45 7.67
CA ASN A 173 -23.30 -8.84 8.10
C ASN A 173 -22.76 -8.95 9.54
N ASN A 174 -22.24 -7.87 10.09
CA ASN A 174 -21.64 -7.82 11.43
C ASN A 174 -22.06 -6.51 12.14
N PRO A 175 -23.30 -6.41 12.64
CA PRO A 175 -23.83 -5.16 13.20
C PRO A 175 -23.09 -4.62 14.43
N ASP A 176 -22.40 -5.53 15.16
CA ASP A 176 -21.64 -5.18 16.38
C ASP A 176 -20.25 -4.59 16.08
N LEU A 177 -19.85 -4.54 14.82
CA LEU A 177 -18.58 -3.94 14.45
C LEU A 177 -18.61 -2.42 14.68
N PRO A 178 -17.57 -1.82 15.28
CA PRO A 178 -17.44 -0.39 15.40
C PRO A 178 -17.59 0.33 14.06
N ALA A 179 -18.40 1.39 14.02
CA ALA A 179 -18.74 2.11 12.78
C ALA A 179 -17.53 2.68 12.02
N PHE A 180 -16.42 2.96 12.71
CA PHE A 180 -15.19 3.47 12.10
C PHE A 180 -14.42 2.40 11.31
N LEU A 181 -14.67 1.12 11.57
CA LEU A 181 -13.98 0.04 10.85
C LEU A 181 -14.33 0.04 9.36
N GLY A 182 -13.32 0.00 8.54
CA GLY A 182 -13.45 0.12 7.08
C GLY A 182 -13.33 1.55 6.56
N GLY A 183 -13.56 2.57 7.39
CA GLY A 183 -13.33 3.97 7.02
C GLY A 183 -11.87 4.25 6.65
N SER A 184 -11.66 5.23 5.79
CA SER A 184 -10.34 5.80 5.48
C SER A 184 -10.41 7.32 5.56
N LYS A 185 -10.78 7.81 6.74
CA LYS A 185 -10.83 9.25 6.99
C LYS A 185 -9.44 9.85 6.86
N MET A 186 -9.35 10.98 6.18
CA MET A 186 -8.11 11.71 5.94
C MET A 186 -7.37 12.00 7.25
N GLU A 187 -8.11 12.38 8.29
CA GLU A 187 -7.59 12.73 9.61
C GLU A 187 -6.75 11.60 10.26
N ASN A 188 -7.12 10.34 10.02
CA ASN A 188 -6.35 9.21 10.53
C ASN A 188 -4.96 9.11 9.91
N MET A 189 -4.85 9.39 8.60
CA MET A 189 -3.57 9.42 7.89
C MET A 189 -2.77 10.68 8.25
N GLU A 190 -3.43 11.82 8.41
CA GLU A 190 -2.82 13.08 8.83
C GLU A 190 -2.20 12.96 10.22
N MET A 191 -2.95 12.43 11.19
CA MET A 191 -2.42 12.17 12.54
C MET A 191 -1.25 11.19 12.51
N PHE A 192 -1.31 10.16 11.68
CA PHE A 192 -0.17 9.24 11.49
C PHE A 192 1.03 9.95 10.87
N LEU A 193 0.85 10.79 9.85
CA LEU A 193 1.93 11.60 9.26
C LEU A 193 2.59 12.50 10.31
N ASN A 194 1.80 13.12 11.19
CA ASN A 194 2.32 13.95 12.28
C ASN A 194 3.17 13.12 13.27
N LEU A 195 2.72 11.94 13.66
CA LEU A 195 3.49 11.01 14.49
C LEU A 195 4.78 10.55 13.79
N PHE A 196 4.68 10.21 12.52
CA PHE A 196 5.82 9.79 11.69
C PHE A 196 6.86 10.90 11.58
N ASN A 197 6.45 12.13 11.24
CA ASN A 197 7.32 13.29 11.10
C ASN A 197 7.93 13.74 12.45
N SER A 198 7.24 13.49 13.57
CA SER A 198 7.79 13.74 14.92
C SER A 198 8.91 12.76 15.26
N LYS A 199 8.88 11.54 14.74
CA LYS A 199 9.88 10.50 15.00
C LYS A 199 11.03 10.53 14.02
N PHE A 200 10.75 10.79 12.75
CA PHE A 200 11.72 10.81 11.66
C PHE A 200 11.72 12.21 11.03
N LYS A 201 12.88 12.91 11.06
CA LYS A 201 13.00 14.29 10.56
C LYS A 201 12.71 14.39 9.06
N CYS A 202 13.04 13.34 8.32
CA CYS A 202 12.77 13.20 6.89
C CYS A 202 12.58 11.73 6.53
N ILE A 203 12.14 11.50 5.31
CA ILE A 203 11.93 10.13 4.81
C ILE A 203 13.24 9.34 4.72
N ASP A 204 14.37 10.00 4.48
CA ASP A 204 15.67 9.35 4.42
C ASP A 204 16.10 8.81 5.77
N ASP A 205 15.84 9.53 6.89
CA ASP A 205 16.09 9.04 8.24
C ASP A 205 15.31 7.74 8.52
N TYR A 206 14.11 7.61 7.97
CA TYR A 206 13.35 6.38 8.09
C TYR A 206 13.99 5.22 7.33
N PHE A 207 14.45 5.46 6.10
CA PHE A 207 15.14 4.41 5.32
C PHE A 207 16.49 4.04 5.95
N ASP A 208 17.20 4.99 6.54
CA ASP A 208 18.41 4.73 7.34
C ASP A 208 18.08 3.88 8.58
N TYR A 209 16.97 4.19 9.29
CA TYR A 209 16.46 3.35 10.39
C TYR A 209 16.18 1.93 9.95
N LEU A 210 15.63 1.72 8.74
CA LEU A 210 15.44 0.39 8.17
C LEU A 210 16.76 -0.31 7.82
N GLY A 211 17.86 0.42 7.67
CA GLY A 211 19.15 -0.08 7.20
C GLY A 211 19.19 -0.31 5.69
N ILE A 212 18.38 0.44 4.94
CA ILE A 212 18.44 0.49 3.47
C ILE A 212 19.61 1.38 3.06
N SER A 213 20.46 0.89 2.15
CA SER A 213 21.62 1.65 1.68
C SER A 213 21.20 2.89 0.86
N ARG A 214 22.09 3.87 0.76
CA ARG A 214 21.86 5.05 -0.09
C ARG A 214 21.62 4.68 -1.56
N ASP A 215 22.31 3.70 -2.08
CA ASP A 215 22.08 3.19 -3.42
C ASP A 215 20.67 2.56 -3.55
N GLY A 216 20.22 1.81 -2.55
CA GLY A 216 18.86 1.28 -2.49
C GLY A 216 17.78 2.36 -2.49
N ILE A 217 18.00 3.45 -1.72
CA ILE A 217 17.11 4.61 -1.70
C ILE A 217 17.07 5.28 -3.08
N SER A 218 18.24 5.45 -3.73
CA SER A 218 18.34 6.01 -5.09
C SER A 218 17.56 5.18 -6.10
N VAL A 219 17.73 3.86 -6.08
CA VAL A 219 16.98 2.93 -6.94
C VAL A 219 15.47 3.08 -6.74
N LEU A 220 14.98 3.17 -5.51
CA LEU A 220 13.54 3.38 -5.24
C LEU A 220 13.05 4.71 -5.81
N ARG A 221 13.82 5.80 -5.63
CA ARG A 221 13.49 7.12 -6.19
C ARG A 221 13.43 7.12 -7.71
N GLU A 222 14.43 6.53 -8.37
CA GLU A 222 14.47 6.40 -9.83
C GLU A 222 13.31 5.56 -10.37
N ARG A 223 12.82 4.61 -9.59
CA ARG A 223 11.67 3.79 -9.97
C ARG A 223 10.35 4.54 -9.82
N ILE A 224 10.20 5.38 -8.80
CA ILE A 224 8.92 6.01 -8.50
C ILE A 224 8.78 7.41 -9.12
N VAL A 225 9.87 8.09 -9.47
CA VAL A 225 9.86 9.44 -10.06
C VAL A 225 10.28 9.40 -11.54
N LEU A 226 9.65 10.26 -12.37
CA LEU A 226 10.02 10.45 -13.77
C LEU A 226 11.31 11.26 -13.93
#